data_c90c6c0fa84cdfd90f190cda88c874ce
#
_entry.id   c90c6c0fa84cdfd90f190cda88c874ce
#
_cell.length_a   1.000
_cell.length_b   1.000
_cell.length_c   1.000
_cell.angle_alpha   90.00
_cell.angle_beta   90.00
_cell.angle_gamma   90.00
#
_symmetry.space_group_name_H-M   'P 1'
#
loop_
_entity.id
_entity.type
_entity.pdbx_description
1 polymer ?
#
loop_
_entity_poly.entity_id
_entity_poly.type
_entity_poly.pdbx_seq_one_letter_code
_entity_poly.pdbx_strand_id
1 'polypeptide(L)'
;MININCNDDFLKDNIVNLLDQKKFFLNNPHNIQYFFQSNIIIKEKNLEISTSANKLNLNLPLSFNEFFEKFFDMISNEKVYLQNYEYYPFKQLIKKNEKNIFLSEIQNTIMSNLLLNSNNGIKKIDLIKIIWPNDKDIFFNKLDTHLTNLKNYLNSESDFDLKFTSKSGLIKLVFN
;
A
#
# COMPACT_ATOMS: atom_id res chain seq x y z
N MET A 1 -5.43 7.61 0.62
CA MET A 1 -6.60 8.22 1.32
C MET A 1 -7.83 8.02 0.46
N ILE A 2 -8.94 7.57 1.03
CA ILE A 2 -10.21 7.41 0.30
C ILE A 2 -11.11 8.58 0.67
N ASN A 3 -11.53 9.33 -0.33
CA ASN A 3 -12.48 10.43 -0.18
C ASN A 3 -13.85 9.97 -0.69
N ILE A 4 -14.88 10.10 0.12
CA ILE A 4 -16.25 9.73 -0.26
C ILE A 4 -17.07 11.00 -0.37
N ASN A 5 -17.54 11.29 -1.56
CA ASN A 5 -18.44 12.39 -1.86
C ASN A 5 -19.83 11.82 -2.17
N CYS A 6 -20.74 11.97 -1.23
CA CYS A 6 -22.11 11.48 -1.33
C CYS A 6 -23.04 12.51 -0.67
N ASN A 7 -24.15 12.82 -1.31
CA ASN A 7 -25.18 13.70 -0.78
C ASN A 7 -26.10 13.00 0.25
N ASP A 8 -25.98 11.68 0.36
CA ASP A 8 -26.72 10.86 1.32
C ASP A 8 -25.76 10.42 2.43
N ASP A 9 -25.90 11.03 3.60
CA ASP A 9 -25.05 10.75 4.76
C ASP A 9 -25.19 9.30 5.25
N PHE A 10 -26.41 8.73 5.19
CA PHE A 10 -26.65 7.34 5.58
C PHE A 10 -25.87 6.36 4.68
N LEU A 11 -25.90 6.58 3.37
CA LEU A 11 -25.15 5.77 2.41
C LEU A 11 -23.65 5.94 2.60
N LYS A 12 -23.17 7.16 2.82
CA LYS A 12 -21.77 7.46 3.11
C LYS A 12 -21.27 6.71 4.35
N ASP A 13 -22.02 6.79 5.45
CA ASP A 13 -21.67 6.15 6.71
C ASP A 13 -21.66 4.62 6.58
N ASN A 14 -22.60 4.04 5.82
CA ASN A 14 -22.59 2.62 5.54
C ASN A 14 -21.37 2.17 4.73
N ILE A 15 -20.94 2.93 3.74
CA ILE A 15 -19.73 2.62 2.98
C ILE A 15 -18.49 2.72 3.87
N VAL A 16 -18.37 3.77 4.68
CA VAL A 16 -17.26 3.91 5.64
C VAL A 16 -17.23 2.71 6.61
N ASN A 17 -18.38 2.39 7.23
CA ASN A 17 -18.47 1.28 8.17
C ASN A 17 -18.12 -0.07 7.52
N LEU A 18 -18.50 -0.29 6.27
CA LEU A 18 -18.16 -1.50 5.54
C LEU A 18 -16.68 -1.62 5.23
N LEU A 19 -16.07 -0.53 4.80
CA LEU A 19 -14.63 -0.47 4.57
C LEU A 19 -13.87 -0.73 5.87
N ASP A 20 -14.36 -0.22 7.00
CA ASP A 20 -13.81 -0.48 8.33
C ASP A 20 -14.03 -1.92 8.79
N GLN A 21 -15.25 -2.48 8.63
CA GLN A 21 -15.56 -3.87 8.98
C GLN A 21 -14.74 -4.88 8.18
N LYS A 22 -14.53 -4.63 6.91
CA LYS A 22 -13.61 -5.44 6.07
C LYS A 22 -12.14 -5.20 6.44
N LYS A 23 -11.90 -4.36 7.45
CA LYS A 23 -10.57 -4.00 7.94
C LYS A 23 -9.66 -3.45 6.82
N PHE A 24 -10.28 -2.89 5.80
CA PHE A 24 -9.56 -2.34 4.65
C PHE A 24 -8.63 -1.20 5.08
N PHE A 25 -9.09 -0.39 6.05
CA PHE A 25 -8.30 0.69 6.63
C PHE A 25 -7.48 0.25 7.85
N LEU A 26 -8.09 -0.56 8.73
CA LEU A 26 -7.53 -0.87 10.04
C LEU A 26 -6.55 -2.03 10.04
N ASN A 27 -6.74 -3.01 9.16
CA ASN A 27 -5.88 -4.19 9.06
C ASN A 27 -4.94 -4.17 7.85
N ASN A 28 -4.85 -3.04 7.18
CA ASN A 28 -3.71 -2.83 6.32
C ASN A 28 -2.64 -2.11 7.17
N PRO A 29 -1.88 -2.85 8.02
CA PRO A 29 -0.92 -2.27 8.97
C PRO A 29 0.21 -1.54 8.24
N HIS A 30 0.17 -1.57 6.92
CA HIS A 30 1.27 -1.22 6.06
C HIS A 30 1.13 0.16 5.43
N ASN A 31 0.09 0.92 5.79
CA ASN A 31 -0.19 2.23 5.21
C ASN A 31 -0.27 2.23 3.66
N ILE A 32 -0.50 1.05 3.06
CA ILE A 32 -0.55 0.89 1.60
C ILE A 32 -1.64 1.78 0.99
N GLN A 33 -2.74 2.01 1.71
CA GLN A 33 -3.81 2.91 1.30
C GLN A 33 -3.33 4.36 1.06
N TYR A 34 -2.19 4.76 1.59
CA TYR A 34 -1.64 6.10 1.38
C TYR A 34 -0.91 6.26 0.04
N PHE A 35 -0.59 5.17 -0.65
CA PHE A 35 0.01 5.26 -1.99
C PHE A 35 -0.95 5.86 -3.01
N PHE A 36 -2.25 5.60 -2.83
CA PHE A 36 -3.24 5.99 -3.83
C PHE A 36 -4.34 6.83 -3.19
N GLN A 37 -4.64 7.94 -3.83
CA GLN A 37 -5.86 8.70 -3.52
C GLN A 37 -7.00 8.07 -4.33
N SER A 38 -8.05 7.65 -3.63
CA SER A 38 -9.26 7.16 -4.25
C SER A 38 -10.40 8.11 -3.94
N ASN A 39 -11.19 8.46 -4.95
CA ASN A 39 -12.39 9.23 -4.78
C ASN A 39 -13.59 8.36 -5.14
N ILE A 40 -14.58 8.33 -4.27
CA ILE A 40 -15.87 7.68 -4.49
C ILE A 40 -16.92 8.77 -4.58
N ILE A 41 -17.56 8.90 -5.72
CA ILE A 41 -18.61 9.88 -5.99
C ILE A 41 -19.90 9.13 -6.27
N ILE A 42 -20.93 9.37 -5.46
CA ILE A 42 -22.23 8.75 -5.60
C ILE A 42 -23.22 9.79 -6.13
N LYS A 43 -23.82 9.50 -7.27
CA LYS A 43 -24.90 10.22 -7.90
C LYS A 43 -26.15 9.34 -7.92
N GLU A 44 -27.31 9.92 -8.19
CA GLU A 44 -28.63 9.25 -8.11
C GLU A 44 -28.69 7.82 -8.70
N LYS A 45 -28.01 7.57 -9.80
CA LYS A 45 -28.04 6.26 -10.50
C LYS A 45 -26.65 5.66 -10.75
N ASN A 46 -25.59 6.35 -10.38
CA ASN A 46 -24.24 5.96 -10.70
C ASN A 46 -23.31 6.15 -9.51
N LEU A 47 -22.41 5.21 -9.33
CA LEU A 47 -21.29 5.28 -8.43
C LEU A 47 -20.01 5.33 -9.27
N GLU A 48 -19.24 6.40 -9.10
CA GLU A 48 -17.96 6.58 -9.75
C GLU A 48 -16.85 6.37 -8.72
N ILE A 49 -15.90 5.51 -9.04
CA ILE A 49 -14.69 5.31 -8.26
C ILE A 49 -13.52 5.70 -9.14
N SER A 50 -12.64 6.55 -8.63
CA SER A 50 -11.45 6.96 -9.36
C SER A 50 -10.22 6.95 -8.48
N THR A 51 -9.10 6.53 -9.06
CA THR A 51 -7.75 6.68 -8.52
C THR A 51 -6.96 7.63 -9.44
N SER A 52 -5.69 7.81 -9.18
CA SER A 52 -4.82 8.58 -10.08
C SER A 52 -4.68 7.96 -11.47
N ALA A 53 -4.80 6.63 -11.57
CA ALA A 53 -4.55 5.88 -12.81
C ALA A 53 -5.81 5.26 -13.42
N ASN A 54 -6.84 4.98 -12.62
CA ASN A 54 -8.00 4.20 -13.02
C ASN A 54 -9.32 4.89 -12.67
N LYS A 55 -10.33 4.63 -13.47
CA LYS A 55 -11.70 5.09 -13.24
C LYS A 55 -12.69 3.95 -13.51
N LEU A 56 -13.63 3.76 -12.58
CA LEU A 56 -14.69 2.76 -12.65
C LEU A 56 -16.04 3.44 -12.45
N ASN A 57 -17.00 3.14 -13.31
CA ASN A 57 -18.38 3.58 -13.20
C ASN A 57 -19.28 2.37 -12.99
N LEU A 58 -20.09 2.40 -11.94
CA LEU A 58 -21.01 1.34 -11.59
C LEU A 58 -22.43 1.91 -11.55
N ASN A 59 -23.40 1.12 -12.02
CA ASN A 59 -24.82 1.50 -11.97
C ASN A 59 -25.40 1.15 -10.59
N LEU A 60 -26.27 2.02 -10.10
CA LEU A 60 -27.05 1.76 -8.88
C LEU A 60 -28.48 1.25 -9.27
N PRO A 61 -29.10 0.36 -8.48
CA PRO A 61 -28.62 -0.21 -7.23
C PRO A 61 -27.52 -1.25 -7.42
N LEU A 62 -26.61 -1.33 -6.45
CA LEU A 62 -25.44 -2.21 -6.44
C LEU A 62 -25.35 -2.90 -5.09
N SER A 63 -25.03 -4.19 -5.04
CA SER A 63 -24.77 -4.85 -3.77
C SER A 63 -23.41 -4.42 -3.20
N PHE A 64 -23.28 -4.44 -1.87
CA PHE A 64 -22.00 -4.14 -1.23
C PHE A 64 -20.89 -5.11 -1.61
N ASN A 65 -21.21 -6.38 -1.83
CA ASN A 65 -20.22 -7.36 -2.25
C ASN A 65 -19.68 -7.04 -3.64
N GLU A 66 -20.57 -6.72 -4.57
CA GLU A 66 -20.18 -6.33 -5.93
C GLU A 66 -19.36 -5.04 -5.94
N PHE A 67 -19.79 -4.02 -5.15
CA PHE A 67 -19.00 -2.81 -4.94
C PHE A 67 -17.59 -3.15 -4.45
N PHE A 68 -17.51 -4.01 -3.42
CA PHE A 68 -16.26 -4.34 -2.78
C PHE A 68 -15.31 -5.10 -3.71
N GLU A 69 -15.83 -6.08 -4.45
CA GLU A 69 -15.05 -6.83 -5.44
C GLU A 69 -14.49 -5.91 -6.53
N LYS A 70 -15.33 -5.05 -7.11
CA LYS A 70 -14.90 -4.11 -8.15
C LYS A 70 -13.90 -3.08 -7.64
N PHE A 71 -14.15 -2.54 -6.45
CA PHE A 71 -13.24 -1.61 -5.81
C PHE A 71 -11.89 -2.25 -5.51
N PHE A 72 -11.91 -3.45 -4.89
CA PHE A 72 -10.70 -4.19 -4.56
C PHE A 72 -9.90 -4.58 -5.81
N ASP A 73 -10.58 -5.06 -6.85
CA ASP A 73 -9.91 -5.38 -8.12
C ASP A 73 -9.23 -4.14 -8.71
N MET A 74 -9.91 -3.00 -8.73
CA MET A 74 -9.35 -1.76 -9.23
C MET A 74 -8.08 -1.35 -8.46
N ILE A 75 -8.14 -1.28 -7.12
CA ILE A 75 -7.00 -0.83 -6.31
C ILE A 75 -5.87 -1.86 -6.26
N SER A 76 -6.17 -3.15 -6.34
CA SER A 76 -5.15 -4.20 -6.34
C SER A 76 -4.26 -4.14 -7.57
N ASN A 77 -4.74 -3.54 -8.65
CA ASN A 77 -3.98 -3.32 -9.88
C ASN A 77 -3.20 -1.99 -9.91
N GLU A 78 -3.36 -1.16 -8.88
CA GLU A 78 -2.55 0.06 -8.76
C GLU A 78 -1.08 -0.29 -8.53
N LYS A 79 -0.21 0.45 -9.19
CA LYS A 79 1.23 0.20 -9.18
C LYS A 79 2.05 1.48 -9.04
N VAL A 80 3.25 1.32 -8.51
CA VAL A 80 4.28 2.35 -8.44
C VAL A 80 5.45 1.93 -9.35
N TYR A 81 5.93 2.83 -10.18
CA TYR A 81 7.11 2.58 -10.99
C TYR A 81 8.38 2.83 -10.19
N LEU A 82 9.26 1.83 -10.18
CA LEU A 82 10.55 1.86 -9.51
C LEU A 82 11.63 1.60 -10.56
N GLN A 83 12.13 2.63 -11.22
CA GLN A 83 13.01 2.49 -12.40
C GLN A 83 12.32 1.62 -13.48
N ASN A 84 12.88 0.45 -13.78
CA ASN A 84 12.37 -0.50 -14.77
C ASN A 84 11.46 -1.58 -14.17
N TYR A 85 11.01 -1.38 -12.92
CA TYR A 85 10.14 -2.30 -12.20
C TYR A 85 8.79 -1.69 -11.91
N GLU A 86 7.77 -2.53 -11.87
CA GLU A 86 6.44 -2.19 -11.41
C GLU A 86 6.21 -2.82 -10.03
N TYR A 87 5.94 -2.01 -9.03
CA TYR A 87 5.62 -2.48 -7.70
C TYR A 87 4.12 -2.37 -7.46
N TYR A 88 3.49 -3.50 -7.12
CA TYR A 88 2.08 -3.64 -6.81
C TYR A 88 1.93 -3.90 -5.30
N PRO A 89 1.78 -2.85 -4.48
CA PRO A 89 1.78 -2.98 -3.02
C PRO A 89 0.65 -3.87 -2.49
N PHE A 90 -0.54 -3.81 -3.09
CA PHE A 90 -1.67 -4.65 -2.68
C PHE A 90 -1.50 -6.12 -3.03
N LYS A 91 -0.72 -6.44 -4.06
CA LYS A 91 -0.39 -7.81 -4.47
C LYS A 91 0.91 -8.32 -3.86
N GLN A 92 1.62 -7.49 -3.11
CA GLN A 92 2.95 -7.81 -2.58
C GLN A 92 3.91 -8.28 -3.68
N LEU A 93 3.85 -7.62 -4.84
CA LEU A 93 4.49 -8.06 -6.08
C LEU A 93 5.36 -6.96 -6.67
N ILE A 94 6.59 -7.31 -7.04
CA ILE A 94 7.43 -6.51 -7.92
C ILE A 94 7.54 -7.26 -9.25
N LYS A 95 7.30 -6.56 -10.36
CA LYS A 95 7.33 -7.12 -11.70
C LYS A 95 8.35 -6.40 -12.57
N LYS A 96 9.11 -7.17 -13.35
CA LYS A 96 9.97 -6.68 -14.44
C LYS A 96 9.79 -7.61 -15.63
N ASN A 97 9.25 -7.07 -16.72
CA ASN A 97 8.86 -7.86 -17.88
C ASN A 97 7.94 -9.03 -17.46
N GLU A 98 8.36 -10.27 -17.72
CA GLU A 98 7.60 -11.48 -17.34
C GLU A 98 7.99 -12.02 -15.96
N LYS A 99 9.03 -11.49 -15.32
CA LYS A 99 9.49 -11.96 -14.00
C LYS A 99 8.68 -11.34 -12.89
N ASN A 100 8.12 -12.18 -12.03
CA ASN A 100 7.35 -11.81 -10.83
C ASN A 100 8.17 -12.14 -9.58
N ILE A 101 8.31 -11.17 -8.68
CA ILE A 101 9.01 -11.28 -7.41
C ILE A 101 7.99 -11.01 -6.31
N PHE A 102 7.64 -12.04 -5.55
CA PHE A 102 6.66 -11.93 -4.46
C PHE A 102 7.35 -11.58 -3.15
N LEU A 103 6.85 -10.56 -2.49
CA LEU A 103 7.34 -10.11 -1.21
C LEU A 103 6.56 -10.77 -0.07
N SER A 104 7.25 -11.11 1.02
CA SER A 104 6.55 -11.42 2.26
C SER A 104 5.86 -10.18 2.83
N GLU A 105 4.92 -10.36 3.75
CA GLU A 105 4.19 -9.27 4.40
C GLU A 105 5.15 -8.23 5.01
N ILE A 106 6.16 -8.67 5.74
CA ILE A 106 7.17 -7.79 6.36
C ILE A 106 7.99 -7.05 5.29
N GLN A 107 8.42 -7.75 4.24
CA GLN A 107 9.16 -7.14 3.13
C GLN A 107 8.33 -6.09 2.41
N ASN A 108 7.06 -6.39 2.16
CA ASN A 108 6.11 -5.46 1.54
C ASN A 108 5.86 -4.23 2.43
N THR A 109 5.72 -4.43 3.74
CA THR A 109 5.58 -3.33 4.71
C THR A 109 6.79 -2.41 4.69
N ILE A 110 7.98 -2.97 4.75
CA ILE A 110 9.23 -2.20 4.69
C ILE A 110 9.28 -1.40 3.39
N MET A 111 9.10 -2.07 2.25
CA MET A 111 9.17 -1.44 0.93
C MET A 111 8.17 -0.30 0.78
N SER A 112 6.92 -0.55 1.16
CA SER A 112 5.83 0.42 1.11
C SER A 112 6.16 1.69 1.92
N ASN A 113 6.59 1.51 3.16
CA ASN A 113 6.86 2.65 4.04
C ASN A 113 8.11 3.43 3.63
N LEU A 114 9.13 2.77 3.10
CA LEU A 114 10.30 3.43 2.55
C LEU A 114 9.95 4.26 1.31
N LEU A 115 9.07 3.75 0.45
CA LEU A 115 8.60 4.48 -0.74
C LEU A 115 7.74 5.68 -0.37
N LEU A 116 6.80 5.53 0.56
CA LEU A 116 5.96 6.63 1.05
C LEU A 116 6.79 7.76 1.65
N ASN A 117 7.94 7.42 2.23
CA ASN A 117 8.86 8.36 2.87
C ASN A 117 10.14 8.59 2.03
N SER A 118 10.11 8.35 0.73
CA SER A 118 11.30 8.40 -0.13
C SER A 118 12.02 9.76 -0.09
N ASN A 119 11.28 10.86 0.03
CA ASN A 119 11.84 12.20 0.10
C ASN A 119 12.54 12.49 1.44
N ASN A 120 11.91 12.15 2.55
CA ASN A 120 12.34 12.54 3.90
C ASN A 120 13.02 11.42 4.68
N GLY A 121 12.83 10.17 4.26
CA GLY A 121 13.18 8.98 5.02
C GLY A 121 12.22 8.72 6.18
N ILE A 122 12.35 7.57 6.83
CA ILE A 122 11.55 7.13 7.97
C ILE A 122 12.47 6.80 9.16
N LYS A 123 12.07 7.17 10.37
CA LYS A 123 12.83 6.77 11.56
C LYS A 123 12.72 5.25 11.78
N LYS A 124 13.83 4.61 12.15
CA LYS A 124 13.85 3.16 12.46
C LYS A 124 12.78 2.80 13.49
N ILE A 125 12.61 3.61 14.52
CA ILE A 125 11.63 3.37 15.58
C ILE A 125 10.19 3.40 15.05
N ASP A 126 9.88 4.31 14.14
CA ASP A 126 8.54 4.42 13.58
C ASP A 126 8.25 3.23 12.67
N LEU A 127 9.22 2.81 11.87
CA LEU A 127 9.10 1.62 11.03
C LEU A 127 8.92 0.33 11.85
N ILE A 128 9.65 0.19 12.97
CA ILE A 128 9.49 -0.94 13.90
C ILE A 128 8.07 -0.97 14.47
N LYS A 129 7.53 0.16 14.91
CA LYS A 129 6.17 0.25 15.45
C LYS A 129 5.09 -0.08 14.40
N ILE A 130 5.34 0.24 13.13
CA ILE A 130 4.44 -0.12 12.03
C ILE A 130 4.46 -1.63 11.79
N ILE A 131 5.64 -2.25 11.78
CA ILE A 131 5.79 -3.68 11.48
C ILE A 131 5.37 -4.56 12.66
N TRP A 132 5.71 -4.13 13.88
CA TRP A 132 5.45 -4.89 15.11
C TRP A 132 4.75 -4.02 16.16
N PRO A 133 3.49 -3.65 15.95
CA PRO A 133 2.78 -2.70 16.82
C PRO A 133 2.57 -3.21 18.25
N ASN A 134 2.59 -4.52 18.45
CA ASN A 134 2.37 -5.17 19.74
C ASN A 134 3.68 -5.53 20.49
N ASP A 135 4.84 -5.36 19.85
CA ASP A 135 6.12 -5.63 20.51
C ASP A 135 6.41 -4.52 21.54
N LYS A 136 6.55 -4.91 22.80
CA LYS A 136 6.87 -3.96 23.88
C LYS A 136 8.32 -3.48 23.83
N ASP A 137 9.20 -4.33 23.33
CA ASP A 137 10.62 -4.07 23.24
C ASP A 137 11.01 -3.64 21.82
N ILE A 138 11.91 -2.67 21.72
CA ILE A 138 12.38 -2.13 20.44
C ILE A 138 13.69 -2.82 20.08
N PHE A 139 13.65 -3.74 19.12
CA PHE A 139 14.81 -4.47 18.63
C PHE A 139 15.29 -3.91 17.28
N PHE A 140 16.21 -2.96 17.30
CA PHE A 140 16.78 -2.39 16.07
C PHE A 140 17.47 -3.46 15.21
N ASN A 141 18.16 -4.43 15.82
CA ASN A 141 18.82 -5.52 15.12
C ASN A 141 17.83 -6.38 14.31
N LYS A 142 16.60 -6.57 14.82
CA LYS A 142 15.54 -7.29 14.10
C LYS A 142 15.20 -6.59 12.79
N LEU A 143 15.03 -5.26 12.82
CA LEU A 143 14.77 -4.47 11.61
C LEU A 143 15.95 -4.52 10.64
N ASP A 144 17.19 -4.34 11.13
CA ASP A 144 18.40 -4.36 10.29
C ASP A 144 18.57 -5.71 9.59
N THR A 145 18.20 -6.81 10.25
CA THR A 145 18.17 -8.15 9.64
C THR A 145 17.14 -8.22 8.51
N HIS A 146 15.93 -7.73 8.71
CA HIS A 146 14.89 -7.72 7.67
C HIS A 146 15.26 -6.82 6.48
N LEU A 147 15.87 -5.67 6.72
CA LEU A 147 16.38 -4.79 5.66
C LEU A 147 17.46 -5.48 4.83
N THR A 148 18.40 -6.15 5.50
CA THR A 148 19.46 -6.93 4.81
C THR A 148 18.87 -8.08 4.00
N ASN A 149 17.93 -8.82 4.58
CA ASN A 149 17.26 -9.92 3.89
C ASN A 149 16.46 -9.44 2.68
N LEU A 150 15.74 -8.32 2.80
CA LEU A 150 15.02 -7.72 1.67
C LEU A 150 15.97 -7.34 0.54
N LYS A 151 17.07 -6.67 0.86
CA LYS A 151 18.10 -6.31 -0.12
C LYS A 151 18.68 -7.53 -0.82
N ASN A 152 19.11 -8.54 -0.04
CA ASN A 152 19.71 -9.76 -0.59
C ASN A 152 18.70 -10.53 -1.46
N TYR A 153 17.44 -10.62 -1.02
CA TYR A 153 16.38 -11.27 -1.77
C TYR A 153 16.15 -10.58 -3.12
N LEU A 154 16.00 -9.26 -3.14
CA LEU A 154 15.79 -8.53 -4.38
C LEU A 154 17.00 -8.62 -5.31
N ASN A 155 18.21 -8.57 -4.78
CA ASN A 155 19.42 -8.72 -5.58
C ASN A 155 19.56 -10.14 -6.15
N SER A 156 19.16 -11.19 -5.42
CA SER A 156 19.21 -12.57 -5.92
C SER A 156 18.16 -12.87 -6.98
N GLU A 157 16.98 -12.24 -6.85
CA GLU A 157 15.86 -12.47 -7.75
C GLU A 157 15.89 -11.57 -8.99
N SER A 158 16.63 -10.46 -8.94
CA SER A 158 16.62 -9.47 -10.02
C SER A 158 17.88 -8.60 -10.02
N ASP A 159 18.06 -7.81 -11.07
CA ASP A 159 19.09 -6.76 -11.12
C ASP A 159 18.65 -5.50 -10.33
N PHE A 160 17.71 -5.64 -9.41
CA PHE A 160 17.17 -4.52 -8.64
C PHE A 160 18.14 -4.17 -7.51
N ASP A 161 19.02 -3.21 -7.77
CA ASP A 161 20.00 -2.72 -6.79
C ASP A 161 19.34 -1.79 -5.77
N LEU A 162 18.70 -2.41 -4.77
CA LEU A 162 18.07 -1.70 -3.68
C LEU A 162 19.14 -1.22 -2.68
N LYS A 163 19.25 0.08 -2.53
CA LYS A 163 20.16 0.68 -1.54
C LYS A 163 19.40 1.39 -0.44
N PHE A 164 19.77 1.08 0.78
CA PHE A 164 19.31 1.80 1.96
C PHE A 164 20.44 2.64 2.53
N THR A 165 20.16 3.89 2.83
CA THR A 165 21.04 4.71 3.67
C THR A 165 20.43 4.77 5.05
N SER A 166 21.27 4.55 6.09
CA SER A 166 20.87 4.72 7.46
C SER A 166 21.80 5.73 8.13
N LYS A 167 21.29 6.92 8.44
CA LYS A 167 22.04 7.99 9.09
C LYS A 167 21.22 8.55 10.24
N SER A 168 21.81 8.61 11.42
CA SER A 168 21.17 9.16 12.63
C SER A 168 19.79 8.54 12.94
N GLY A 169 19.65 7.21 12.73
CA GLY A 169 18.41 6.48 12.98
C GLY A 169 17.31 6.68 11.93
N LEU A 170 17.61 7.41 10.85
CA LEU A 170 16.71 7.61 9.71
C LEU A 170 17.11 6.65 8.58
N ILE A 171 16.13 5.93 8.03
CA ILE A 171 16.33 5.07 6.86
C ILE A 171 15.74 5.76 5.66
N LYS A 172 16.48 5.75 4.57
CA LYS A 172 16.03 6.27 3.28
C LYS A 172 16.36 5.28 2.17
N LEU A 173 15.40 5.11 1.26
CA LEU A 173 15.60 4.37 0.03
C LEU A 173 16.33 5.26 -0.97
N VAL A 174 17.34 4.70 -1.62
CA VAL A 174 18.12 5.39 -2.66
C VAL A 174 18.03 4.57 -3.94
N PHE A 175 17.60 5.23 -5.00
CA PHE A 175 17.65 4.70 -6.35
C PHE A 175 18.89 5.30 -7.05
N ASN A 176 19.66 4.47 -7.73
CA ASN A 176 20.78 4.92 -8.55
C ASN A 176 20.31 5.32 -9.95
#